data_67dab2bf97de037b81d7036b5af09ffc
#
_entry.id   67dab2bf97de037b81d7036b5af09ffc
#
_cell.length_a   1.000
_cell.length_b   1.000
_cell.length_c   1.000
_cell.angle_alpha   90.00
_cell.angle_beta   90.00
_cell.angle_gamma   90.00
#
_symmetry.space_group_name_H-M   'P 1'
#
loop_
_entity.id
_entity.type
_entity.pdbx_description
1 polymer ?
#
loop_
_entity_poly.entity_id
_entity_poly.type
_entity_poly.pdbx_seq_one_letter_code
_entity_poly.pdbx_strand_id
1 'polypeptide(L)'
;MSINKQILSLILLVSINVYTQHISESVNNAINIILNQHIKDESPGAAIGIVKDEEIIYEKYVGYANMEHMIKVNKQTRFNIASNAKQYTALCILKLSEEGKVSLDDDIRQYLPDYYKSIPDKISIAHLLTHSSGIRDVYDLWALKGQTWWQLFVNNSDALTLLKNQNTLNFKPGTEYLYSNSNYILLTEIIKNITGLDFAEYCKSLFTHLNMQDTSFLTNYMEVIPHKARPYGNWSGWKEYPAITEIHGDGALFTTLKDQLHWERIIQLKQEDYLKRQLVYSSQQPLQNSRIENYGYGVMFGEYKNIDMTYHDGNTGAYNATFLRFPDHNLAIVVMSNNSNVPTNYMAKQVADEILNLKAIKSEYPANPDKIYNNIKETEVVGNYQNEEGTIIKILKKNDSLYRSIYQREPIALIPEKGSLYHYANNNDLKLAFDILDNQVNGFTIYLSSQAPSTFRKLPFFNPDNQYFKGVQGVFYNPETETTIEIQWKGSDTFSVTKNGRERKAQLVYKDLLLMNSYQINIKRNDNAEVEGLSIDNNRIRNVLFDKMK
;
A
#
# COMPACT_ATOMS: atom_id res chain seq x y z
N MET A 1 -86.41 16.73 -2.60
CA MET A 1 -85.38 17.61 -3.14
C MET A 1 -84.04 17.13 -2.53
N SER A 2 -83.29 16.35 -3.28
CA SER A 2 -81.99 15.83 -2.86
C SER A 2 -80.91 16.54 -3.68
N ILE A 3 -79.99 17.19 -3.00
CA ILE A 3 -78.85 17.87 -3.61
C ILE A 3 -77.67 16.92 -3.57
N ASN A 4 -77.30 16.42 -4.75
CA ASN A 4 -76.03 15.68 -4.98
C ASN A 4 -74.85 16.63 -4.87
N LYS A 5 -73.96 16.39 -3.92
CA LYS A 5 -72.62 17.00 -3.90
C LYS A 5 -71.65 16.05 -4.61
N GLN A 6 -71.26 16.36 -5.82
CA GLN A 6 -70.12 15.78 -6.48
C GLN A 6 -68.85 16.45 -5.91
N ILE A 7 -68.02 15.68 -5.26
CA ILE A 7 -66.67 16.10 -4.84
C ILE A 7 -65.74 15.77 -6.00
N LEU A 8 -65.24 16.79 -6.67
CA LEU A 8 -64.22 16.68 -7.71
C LEU A 8 -62.82 16.59 -7.02
N SER A 9 -62.25 15.40 -6.95
CA SER A 9 -60.89 15.20 -6.45
C SER A 9 -59.89 15.57 -7.57
N LEU A 10 -59.23 16.69 -7.44
CA LEU A 10 -58.16 17.12 -8.28
C LEU A 10 -56.86 16.38 -7.85
N ILE A 11 -56.47 15.33 -8.59
CA ILE A 11 -55.19 14.67 -8.42
C ILE A 11 -54.11 15.53 -9.07
N LEU A 12 -53.32 16.23 -8.25
CA LEU A 12 -52.13 16.95 -8.69
C LEU A 12 -51.07 15.89 -8.97
N LEU A 13 -50.84 15.54 -10.23
CA LEU A 13 -49.69 14.77 -10.68
C LEU A 13 -48.45 15.69 -10.61
N VAL A 14 -47.74 15.66 -9.51
CA VAL A 14 -46.40 16.20 -9.42
C VAL A 14 -45.49 15.21 -10.16
N SER A 15 -45.15 15.52 -11.40
CA SER A 15 -44.08 14.81 -12.10
C SER A 15 -42.76 15.20 -11.45
N ILE A 16 -42.25 14.35 -10.58
CA ILE A 16 -40.87 14.43 -10.09
C ILE A 16 -40.01 14.05 -11.30
N ASN A 17 -39.46 15.04 -11.99
CA ASN A 17 -38.38 14.79 -12.94
C ASN A 17 -37.16 14.37 -12.12
N VAL A 18 -36.94 13.07 -11.99
CA VAL A 18 -35.67 12.50 -11.53
C VAL A 18 -34.68 12.76 -12.67
N TYR A 19 -33.97 13.88 -12.59
CA TYR A 19 -32.80 14.08 -13.41
C TYR A 19 -31.74 13.08 -12.94
N THR A 20 -31.63 11.93 -13.58
CA THR A 20 -30.44 11.10 -13.49
C THR A 20 -29.28 11.95 -14.00
N GLN A 21 -28.36 12.29 -13.14
CA GLN A 21 -27.17 13.04 -13.49
C GLN A 21 -26.27 12.12 -14.34
N HIS A 22 -26.47 12.10 -15.64
CA HIS A 22 -25.57 11.41 -16.57
C HIS A 22 -24.35 12.29 -16.82
N ILE A 23 -23.16 11.67 -16.82
CA ILE A 23 -21.93 12.36 -17.27
C ILE A 23 -22.11 12.87 -18.69
N SER A 24 -21.50 14.01 -19.01
CA SER A 24 -21.55 14.54 -20.39
C SER A 24 -20.91 13.55 -21.37
N GLU A 25 -21.33 13.62 -22.63
CA GLU A 25 -20.77 12.77 -23.69
C GLU A 25 -19.25 12.96 -23.82
N SER A 26 -18.75 14.18 -23.64
CA SER A 26 -17.31 14.48 -23.66
C SER A 26 -16.55 13.76 -22.54
N VAL A 27 -17.05 13.79 -21.30
CA VAL A 27 -16.45 13.09 -20.17
C VAL A 27 -16.53 11.57 -20.36
N ASN A 28 -17.66 11.05 -20.84
CA ASN A 28 -17.80 9.62 -21.17
C ASN A 28 -16.75 9.17 -22.20
N ASN A 29 -16.54 9.96 -23.25
CA ASN A 29 -15.54 9.68 -24.27
C ASN A 29 -14.12 9.74 -23.71
N ALA A 30 -13.81 10.71 -22.85
CA ALA A 30 -12.52 10.81 -22.18
C ALA A 30 -12.24 9.59 -21.29
N ILE A 31 -13.22 9.13 -20.49
CA ILE A 31 -13.10 7.92 -19.68
C ILE A 31 -12.87 6.68 -20.56
N ASN A 32 -13.58 6.56 -21.67
CA ASN A 32 -13.37 5.44 -22.60
C ASN A 32 -11.95 5.45 -23.20
N ILE A 33 -11.39 6.62 -23.50
CA ILE A 33 -10.00 6.76 -23.96
C ILE A 33 -9.03 6.28 -22.88
N ILE A 34 -9.21 6.72 -21.62
CA ILE A 34 -8.40 6.28 -20.47
C ILE A 34 -8.45 4.75 -20.33
N LEU A 35 -9.64 4.16 -20.35
CA LEU A 35 -9.80 2.71 -20.27
C LEU A 35 -9.05 1.97 -21.39
N ASN A 36 -9.21 2.41 -22.63
CA ASN A 36 -8.62 1.78 -23.81
C ASN A 36 -7.09 1.90 -23.87
N GLN A 37 -6.50 2.89 -23.21
CA GLN A 37 -5.05 3.01 -23.06
C GLN A 37 -4.47 1.85 -22.25
N HIS A 38 -5.17 1.39 -21.22
CA HIS A 38 -4.67 0.43 -20.23
C HIS A 38 -5.25 -0.98 -20.37
N ILE A 39 -6.45 -1.12 -20.95
CA ILE A 39 -7.15 -2.40 -21.06
C ILE A 39 -7.53 -2.65 -22.50
N LYS A 40 -7.08 -3.78 -23.05
CA LYS A 40 -7.45 -4.22 -24.40
C LYS A 40 -8.64 -5.18 -24.33
N ASP A 41 -9.47 -5.20 -25.36
CA ASP A 41 -10.69 -6.03 -25.40
C ASP A 41 -10.42 -7.54 -25.22
N GLU A 42 -9.21 -8.00 -25.60
CA GLU A 42 -8.77 -9.39 -25.50
C GLU A 42 -7.79 -9.62 -24.34
N SER A 43 -7.76 -8.73 -23.37
CA SER A 43 -6.94 -8.86 -22.15
C SER A 43 -7.80 -9.17 -20.92
N PRO A 44 -7.18 -9.59 -19.80
CA PRO A 44 -7.87 -9.58 -18.52
C PRO A 44 -8.39 -8.17 -18.24
N GLY A 45 -9.49 -8.08 -17.54
CA GLY A 45 -10.31 -6.89 -17.56
C GLY A 45 -10.32 -6.06 -16.28
N ALA A 46 -11.29 -5.15 -16.27
CA ALA A 46 -11.59 -4.31 -15.12
C ALA A 46 -13.07 -3.92 -15.09
N ALA A 47 -13.50 -3.47 -13.91
CA ALA A 47 -14.74 -2.79 -13.67
C ALA A 47 -14.44 -1.42 -13.08
N ILE A 48 -15.07 -0.37 -13.60
CA ILE A 48 -14.97 1.00 -13.11
C ILE A 48 -16.35 1.57 -12.86
N GLY A 49 -16.52 2.29 -11.75
CA GLY A 49 -17.75 2.97 -11.43
C GLY A 49 -17.51 4.29 -10.71
N ILE A 50 -18.49 5.18 -10.81
CA ILE A 50 -18.40 6.54 -10.29
C ILE A 50 -19.69 6.87 -9.57
N VAL A 51 -19.55 7.32 -8.32
CA VAL A 51 -20.64 7.88 -7.51
C VAL A 51 -20.37 9.37 -7.32
N LYS A 52 -21.37 10.18 -7.64
CA LYS A 52 -21.33 11.63 -7.49
C LYS A 52 -22.65 12.11 -6.91
N ASP A 53 -22.59 12.89 -5.82
CA ASP A 53 -23.77 13.42 -5.16
C ASP A 53 -24.82 12.32 -4.84
N GLU A 54 -24.37 11.19 -4.26
CA GLU A 54 -25.15 10.03 -3.85
C GLU A 54 -25.70 9.17 -5.03
N GLU A 55 -25.42 9.55 -6.28
CA GLU A 55 -25.91 8.85 -7.47
C GLU A 55 -24.79 8.13 -8.22
N ILE A 56 -25.08 6.94 -8.72
CA ILE A 56 -24.19 6.22 -9.63
C ILE A 56 -24.33 6.84 -11.00
N ILE A 57 -23.31 7.62 -11.42
CA ILE A 57 -23.32 8.35 -12.69
C ILE A 57 -22.61 7.59 -13.82
N TYR A 58 -21.84 6.55 -13.50
CA TYR A 58 -21.10 5.76 -14.48
C TYR A 58 -20.79 4.37 -13.99
N GLU A 59 -20.93 3.38 -14.87
CA GLU A 59 -20.46 2.00 -14.72
C GLU A 59 -19.92 1.49 -16.06
N LYS A 60 -18.78 0.81 -16.03
CA LYS A 60 -18.20 0.17 -17.21
C LYS A 60 -17.49 -1.12 -16.84
N TYR A 61 -17.63 -2.12 -17.71
CA TYR A 61 -17.06 -3.45 -17.60
C TYR A 61 -16.30 -3.75 -18.88
N VAL A 62 -15.01 -4.09 -18.80
CA VAL A 62 -14.14 -4.28 -19.97
C VAL A 62 -13.25 -5.50 -19.80
N GLY A 63 -12.86 -6.14 -20.91
CA GLY A 63 -11.96 -7.28 -20.93
C GLY A 63 -12.58 -8.58 -20.40
N TYR A 64 -11.73 -9.55 -20.03
CA TYR A 64 -12.12 -10.89 -19.59
C TYR A 64 -11.98 -11.06 -18.08
N ALA A 65 -13.01 -11.62 -17.44
CA ALA A 65 -12.96 -12.16 -16.08
C ALA A 65 -12.26 -13.53 -16.05
N ASN A 66 -12.43 -14.31 -17.11
CA ASN A 66 -11.79 -15.59 -17.31
C ASN A 66 -11.36 -15.71 -18.78
N MET A 67 -10.05 -15.71 -19.04
CA MET A 67 -9.49 -15.80 -20.39
C MET A 67 -9.60 -17.20 -20.99
N GLU A 68 -9.49 -18.23 -20.15
CA GLU A 68 -9.55 -19.64 -20.59
C GLU A 68 -10.92 -19.96 -21.21
N HIS A 69 -11.99 -19.47 -20.60
CA HIS A 69 -13.36 -19.66 -21.07
C HIS A 69 -13.96 -18.45 -21.79
N MET A 70 -13.14 -17.44 -22.07
CA MET A 70 -13.55 -16.20 -22.74
C MET A 70 -14.77 -15.50 -22.08
N ILE A 71 -14.88 -15.59 -20.74
CA ILE A 71 -15.96 -14.96 -19.98
C ILE A 71 -15.61 -13.49 -19.77
N LYS A 72 -16.44 -12.60 -20.31
CA LYS A 72 -16.27 -11.16 -20.16
C LYS A 72 -16.59 -10.69 -18.73
N VAL A 73 -15.89 -9.63 -18.30
CA VAL A 73 -16.24 -8.90 -17.08
C VAL A 73 -17.63 -8.32 -17.23
N ASN A 74 -18.45 -8.49 -16.20
CA ASN A 74 -19.82 -8.00 -16.14
C ASN A 74 -20.22 -7.62 -14.71
N LYS A 75 -21.45 -7.15 -14.51
CA LYS A 75 -21.94 -6.66 -13.21
C LYS A 75 -21.95 -7.70 -12.08
N GLN A 76 -21.89 -8.98 -12.40
CA GLN A 76 -21.85 -10.08 -11.42
C GLN A 76 -20.41 -10.49 -11.10
N THR A 77 -19.42 -10.02 -11.88
CA THR A 77 -18.01 -10.40 -11.69
C THR A 77 -17.51 -9.94 -10.32
N ARG A 78 -16.96 -10.89 -9.56
CA ARG A 78 -16.37 -10.62 -8.25
C ARG A 78 -14.86 -10.54 -8.35
N PHE A 79 -14.30 -9.43 -7.87
CA PHE A 79 -12.87 -9.17 -7.81
C PHE A 79 -12.37 -9.25 -6.38
N ASN A 80 -11.14 -9.71 -6.18
CA ASN A 80 -10.43 -9.50 -4.93
C ASN A 80 -9.96 -8.04 -4.87
N ILE A 81 -10.41 -7.30 -3.86
CA ILE A 81 -10.04 -5.89 -3.69
C ILE A 81 -8.83 -5.68 -2.79
N ALA A 82 -8.16 -6.78 -2.41
CA ALA A 82 -6.95 -6.76 -1.61
C ALA A 82 -7.08 -5.84 -0.38
N SER A 83 -6.12 -4.94 -0.16
CA SER A 83 -6.07 -4.08 1.03
C SER A 83 -7.23 -3.10 1.18
N ASN A 84 -8.06 -2.87 0.14
CA ASN A 84 -9.31 -2.13 0.32
C ASN A 84 -10.28 -2.85 1.29
N ALA A 85 -10.07 -4.15 1.56
CA ALA A 85 -10.80 -4.92 2.55
C ALA A 85 -10.62 -4.40 3.99
N LYS A 86 -9.50 -3.72 4.28
CA LYS A 86 -9.15 -3.23 5.63
C LYS A 86 -10.21 -2.31 6.21
N GLN A 87 -10.87 -1.49 5.38
CA GLN A 87 -11.94 -0.62 5.85
C GLN A 87 -13.11 -1.41 6.48
N TYR A 88 -13.41 -2.61 5.98
CA TYR A 88 -14.47 -3.46 6.53
C TYR A 88 -14.03 -4.17 7.81
N THR A 89 -12.75 -4.59 7.89
CA THR A 89 -12.19 -5.13 9.15
C THR A 89 -12.20 -4.05 10.23
N ALA A 90 -11.81 -2.83 9.89
CA ALA A 90 -11.88 -1.69 10.81
C ALA A 90 -13.34 -1.37 11.23
N LEU A 91 -14.29 -1.43 10.29
CA LEU A 91 -15.71 -1.22 10.58
C LEU A 91 -16.26 -2.26 11.57
N CYS A 92 -15.80 -3.52 11.50
CA CYS A 92 -16.14 -4.54 12.49
C CYS A 92 -15.66 -4.16 13.90
N ILE A 93 -14.43 -3.65 14.03
CA ILE A 93 -13.89 -3.18 15.32
C ILE A 93 -14.67 -1.96 15.84
N LEU A 94 -14.96 -1.00 14.96
CA LEU A 94 -15.76 0.18 15.33
C LEU A 94 -17.16 -0.22 15.84
N LYS A 95 -17.81 -1.17 15.17
CA LYS A 95 -19.10 -1.71 15.61
C LYS A 95 -19.01 -2.34 17.00
N LEU A 96 -17.99 -3.13 17.27
CA LEU A 96 -17.74 -3.71 18.59
C LEU A 96 -17.43 -2.62 19.64
N SER A 97 -16.79 -1.54 19.23
CA SER A 97 -16.52 -0.41 20.11
C SER A 97 -17.80 0.37 20.47
N GLU A 98 -18.70 0.59 19.53
CA GLU A 98 -20.03 1.18 19.80
C GLU A 98 -20.88 0.30 20.71
N GLU A 99 -20.74 -1.02 20.59
CA GLU A 99 -21.38 -2.00 21.47
C GLU A 99 -20.73 -2.07 22.87
N GLY A 100 -19.68 -1.30 23.13
CA GLY A 100 -18.95 -1.31 24.40
C GLY A 100 -18.14 -2.59 24.68
N LYS A 101 -17.90 -3.43 23.66
CA LYS A 101 -17.19 -4.72 23.77
C LYS A 101 -15.68 -4.59 23.65
N VAL A 102 -15.19 -3.49 23.08
CA VAL A 102 -13.78 -3.16 22.92
C VAL A 102 -13.60 -1.64 22.97
N SER A 103 -12.54 -1.18 23.61
CA SER A 103 -12.08 0.21 23.49
C SER A 103 -10.92 0.31 22.51
N LEU A 104 -10.89 1.36 21.69
CA LEU A 104 -9.75 1.59 20.80
C LEU A 104 -8.45 1.81 21.56
N ASP A 105 -8.54 2.22 22.84
CA ASP A 105 -7.39 2.38 23.74
C ASP A 105 -7.00 1.09 24.48
N ASP A 106 -7.77 0.00 24.38
CA ASP A 106 -7.42 -1.25 25.03
C ASP A 106 -6.09 -1.80 24.51
N ASP A 107 -5.31 -2.37 25.45
CA ASP A 107 -4.11 -3.14 25.10
C ASP A 107 -4.53 -4.44 24.43
N ILE A 108 -3.94 -4.75 23.26
CA ILE A 108 -4.26 -5.97 22.50
C ILE A 108 -4.09 -7.24 23.34
N ARG A 109 -3.23 -7.23 24.36
CA ARG A 109 -2.97 -8.38 25.26
C ARG A 109 -4.17 -8.75 26.12
N GLN A 110 -5.16 -7.87 26.27
CA GLN A 110 -6.44 -8.24 26.90
C GLN A 110 -7.18 -9.31 26.08
N TYR A 111 -7.00 -9.30 24.77
CA TYR A 111 -7.64 -10.22 23.82
C TYR A 111 -6.69 -11.27 23.29
N LEU A 112 -5.38 -10.98 23.26
CA LEU A 112 -4.30 -11.82 22.75
C LEU A 112 -3.19 -11.95 23.80
N PRO A 113 -3.44 -12.64 24.93
CA PRO A 113 -2.54 -12.63 26.10
C PRO A 113 -1.17 -13.27 25.85
N ASP A 114 -1.04 -14.03 24.77
CA ASP A 114 0.20 -14.73 24.40
C ASP A 114 1.11 -13.94 23.46
N TYR A 115 0.68 -12.76 22.98
CA TYR A 115 1.43 -11.99 22.00
C TYR A 115 2.20 -10.85 22.66
N TYR A 116 3.44 -10.61 22.19
CA TYR A 116 4.26 -9.44 22.58
C TYR A 116 4.42 -9.26 24.10
N LYS A 117 4.50 -10.36 24.85
CA LYS A 117 4.60 -10.35 26.34
C LYS A 117 5.84 -9.63 26.85
N SER A 118 6.93 -9.68 26.09
CA SER A 118 8.21 -9.03 26.42
C SER A 118 8.22 -7.52 26.15
N ILE A 119 7.23 -7.00 25.42
CA ILE A 119 7.15 -5.57 25.08
C ILE A 119 6.53 -4.81 26.26
N PRO A 120 7.27 -3.89 26.92
CA PRO A 120 6.75 -3.16 28.08
C PRO A 120 5.70 -2.11 27.70
N ASP A 121 5.79 -1.54 26.50
CA ASP A 121 4.88 -0.52 26.04
C ASP A 121 3.50 -1.09 25.68
N LYS A 122 2.44 -0.29 25.90
CA LYS A 122 1.08 -0.64 25.47
C LYS A 122 0.97 -0.65 23.95
N ILE A 123 0.45 -1.74 23.39
CA ILE A 123 0.05 -1.83 21.99
C ILE A 123 -1.47 -1.77 21.96
N SER A 124 -2.04 -0.64 21.54
CA SER A 124 -3.49 -0.47 21.55
C SER A 124 -4.17 -0.94 20.25
N ILE A 125 -5.48 -1.17 20.31
CA ILE A 125 -6.32 -1.43 19.11
C ILE A 125 -6.17 -0.27 18.10
N ALA A 126 -6.15 0.98 18.59
CA ALA A 126 -5.90 2.16 17.74
C ALA A 126 -4.56 2.06 17.01
N HIS A 127 -3.50 1.57 17.66
CA HIS A 127 -2.19 1.37 17.02
C HIS A 127 -2.25 0.34 15.89
N LEU A 128 -3.06 -0.72 16.02
CA LEU A 128 -3.27 -1.68 14.93
C LEU A 128 -3.99 -1.03 13.76
N LEU A 129 -5.09 -0.32 14.02
CA LEU A 129 -5.92 0.32 13.00
C LEU A 129 -5.14 1.35 12.17
N THR A 130 -4.20 2.07 12.80
CA THR A 130 -3.42 3.17 12.17
C THR A 130 -2.03 2.77 11.72
N HIS A 131 -1.67 1.49 11.77
CA HIS A 131 -0.33 1.01 11.44
C HIS A 131 0.80 1.68 12.25
N SER A 132 0.50 2.07 13.48
CA SER A 132 1.46 2.68 14.42
C SER A 132 1.88 1.77 15.58
N SER A 133 1.58 0.48 15.47
CA SER A 133 1.91 -0.51 16.50
C SER A 133 3.39 -0.86 16.60
N GLY A 134 4.17 -0.62 15.55
CA GLY A 134 5.54 -1.12 15.41
C GLY A 134 5.62 -2.62 15.08
N ILE A 135 4.50 -3.32 14.95
CA ILE A 135 4.47 -4.76 14.63
C ILE A 135 4.95 -4.98 13.20
N ARG A 136 5.91 -5.92 13.04
CA ARG A 136 6.49 -6.28 11.75
C ARG A 136 5.47 -6.94 10.83
N ASP A 137 5.58 -6.66 9.53
CA ASP A 137 4.71 -7.26 8.51
C ASP A 137 5.05 -8.75 8.32
N VAL A 138 4.06 -9.62 8.44
CA VAL A 138 4.22 -11.07 8.35
C VAL A 138 4.71 -11.54 6.98
N TYR A 139 4.30 -10.86 5.90
CA TYR A 139 4.75 -11.20 4.55
C TYR A 139 6.24 -10.92 4.35
N ASP A 140 6.73 -9.81 4.91
CA ASP A 140 8.15 -9.48 4.88
C ASP A 140 8.97 -10.38 5.81
N LEU A 141 8.40 -10.83 6.95
CA LEU A 141 9.01 -11.85 7.80
C LEU A 141 9.11 -13.20 7.07
N TRP A 142 8.07 -13.65 6.36
CA TRP A 142 8.14 -14.85 5.52
C TRP A 142 9.16 -14.69 4.40
N ALA A 143 9.22 -13.54 3.75
CA ALA A 143 10.24 -13.26 2.73
C ALA A 143 11.65 -13.30 3.32
N LEU A 144 11.83 -12.81 4.56
CA LEU A 144 13.09 -12.92 5.30
C LEU A 144 13.42 -14.39 5.61
N LYS A 145 12.43 -15.23 5.96
CA LYS A 145 12.61 -16.70 6.07
C LYS A 145 12.92 -17.37 4.72
N GLY A 146 12.84 -16.65 3.59
CA GLY A 146 13.01 -17.20 2.24
C GLY A 146 11.77 -17.91 1.70
N GLN A 147 10.63 -17.68 2.33
CA GLN A 147 9.34 -18.22 1.90
C GLN A 147 8.66 -17.25 0.95
N THR A 148 8.18 -17.78 -0.17
CA THR A 148 7.40 -17.03 -1.15
C THR A 148 5.92 -17.26 -0.84
N TRP A 149 5.38 -16.50 0.09
CA TRP A 149 4.05 -16.71 0.69
C TRP A 149 2.93 -16.89 -0.35
N TRP A 150 2.98 -16.21 -1.48
CA TRP A 150 1.96 -16.34 -2.55
C TRP A 150 2.06 -17.67 -3.32
N GLN A 151 3.12 -18.45 -3.14
CA GLN A 151 3.30 -19.78 -3.70
C GLN A 151 3.13 -20.88 -2.66
N LEU A 152 2.82 -20.49 -1.42
CA LEU A 152 2.63 -21.41 -0.30
C LEU A 152 1.16 -21.40 0.12
N PHE A 153 0.71 -22.54 0.56
CA PHE A 153 -0.54 -22.67 1.27
C PHE A 153 -0.32 -22.18 2.71
N VAL A 154 -0.74 -20.94 2.98
CA VAL A 154 -0.64 -20.31 4.30
C VAL A 154 -1.97 -19.65 4.67
N ASN A 155 -2.27 -19.65 5.96
CA ASN A 155 -3.51 -19.11 6.52
C ASN A 155 -3.23 -18.17 7.72
N ASN A 156 -4.28 -17.62 8.33
CA ASN A 156 -4.13 -16.73 9.48
C ASN A 156 -3.45 -17.42 10.67
N SER A 157 -3.65 -18.72 10.90
CA SER A 157 -2.99 -19.44 12.00
C SER A 157 -1.47 -19.48 11.82
N ASP A 158 -0.99 -19.65 10.57
CA ASP A 158 0.46 -19.60 10.27
C ASP A 158 1.03 -18.21 10.53
N ALA A 159 0.29 -17.16 10.12
CA ALA A 159 0.66 -15.77 10.37
C ALA A 159 0.71 -15.48 11.89
N LEU A 160 -0.32 -15.85 12.61
CA LEU A 160 -0.44 -15.67 14.05
C LEU A 160 0.67 -16.41 14.82
N THR A 161 1.03 -17.63 14.38
CA THR A 161 2.15 -18.40 14.95
C THR A 161 3.47 -17.66 14.79
N LEU A 162 3.75 -17.10 13.61
CA LEU A 162 4.97 -16.33 13.38
C LEU A 162 4.99 -15.03 14.20
N LEU A 163 3.84 -14.34 14.32
CA LEU A 163 3.71 -13.11 15.09
C LEU A 163 3.85 -13.34 16.61
N LYS A 164 3.37 -14.48 17.12
CA LYS A 164 3.52 -14.87 18.53
C LYS A 164 4.98 -15.03 18.95
N ASN A 165 5.86 -15.40 18.01
CA ASN A 165 7.28 -15.59 18.26
C ASN A 165 8.08 -14.26 18.21
N GLN A 166 7.45 -13.13 17.84
CA GLN A 166 8.13 -11.84 17.78
C GLN A 166 8.24 -11.22 19.17
N ASN A 167 9.47 -10.88 19.60
CA ASN A 167 9.78 -10.32 20.90
C ASN A 167 10.22 -8.86 20.83
N THR A 168 10.37 -8.31 19.62
CA THR A 168 10.78 -6.94 19.36
C THR A 168 9.87 -6.31 18.30
N LEU A 169 9.88 -4.99 18.21
CA LEU A 169 9.08 -4.20 17.27
C LEU A 169 9.97 -3.41 16.31
N ASN A 170 9.38 -2.89 15.25
CA ASN A 170 10.05 -1.94 14.33
C ASN A 170 10.40 -0.64 15.05
N PHE A 171 9.50 -0.15 15.91
CA PHE A 171 9.58 1.10 16.68
C PHE A 171 8.62 1.04 17.87
N LYS A 172 8.73 2.01 18.76
CA LYS A 172 7.85 2.15 19.93
C LYS A 172 6.39 2.45 19.48
N PRO A 173 5.38 1.72 20.00
CA PRO A 173 3.98 1.93 19.64
C PRO A 173 3.54 3.39 19.76
N GLY A 174 2.84 3.88 18.74
CA GLY A 174 2.31 5.24 18.65
C GLY A 174 3.32 6.32 18.27
N THR A 175 4.58 5.99 17.95
CA THR A 175 5.61 7.01 17.63
C THR A 175 5.79 7.22 16.13
N GLU A 176 5.56 6.20 15.33
CA GLU A 176 5.78 6.22 13.88
C GLU A 176 4.64 5.50 13.14
N TYR A 177 4.56 5.75 11.83
CA TYR A 177 3.74 5.00 10.90
C TYR A 177 4.60 4.03 10.08
N LEU A 178 4.22 2.76 10.06
CA LEU A 178 4.74 1.79 9.11
C LEU A 178 3.66 0.76 8.81
N TYR A 179 3.17 0.77 7.58
CA TYR A 179 2.12 -0.14 7.14
C TYR A 179 2.48 -1.60 7.40
N SER A 180 1.61 -2.33 8.10
CA SER A 180 1.79 -3.75 8.41
C SER A 180 0.47 -4.51 8.30
N ASN A 181 0.44 -5.51 7.43
CA ASN A 181 -0.72 -6.39 7.26
C ASN A 181 -0.99 -7.20 8.54
N SER A 182 0.05 -7.50 9.31
CA SER A 182 -0.04 -8.19 10.61
C SER A 182 -1.06 -7.53 11.54
N ASN A 183 -1.17 -6.21 11.52
CA ASN A 183 -2.11 -5.47 12.34
C ASN A 183 -3.55 -5.91 12.08
N TYR A 184 -3.94 -6.00 10.81
CA TYR A 184 -5.29 -6.36 10.41
C TYR A 184 -5.58 -7.86 10.53
N ILE A 185 -4.55 -8.70 10.41
CA ILE A 185 -4.64 -10.13 10.75
C ILE A 185 -4.89 -10.31 12.26
N LEU A 186 -4.18 -9.58 13.12
CA LEU A 186 -4.43 -9.60 14.57
C LEU A 186 -5.83 -9.10 14.93
N LEU A 187 -6.35 -8.08 14.23
CA LEU A 187 -7.73 -7.61 14.44
C LEU A 187 -8.76 -8.70 14.15
N THR A 188 -8.54 -9.60 13.19
CA THR A 188 -9.47 -10.73 12.95
C THR A 188 -9.54 -11.69 14.13
N GLU A 189 -8.40 -11.97 14.75
CA GLU A 189 -8.35 -12.85 15.93
C GLU A 189 -8.95 -12.17 17.17
N ILE A 190 -8.74 -10.86 17.32
CA ILE A 190 -9.38 -10.06 18.37
C ILE A 190 -10.91 -10.09 18.22
N ILE A 191 -11.44 -9.89 16.99
CA ILE A 191 -12.87 -9.99 16.72
C ILE A 191 -13.41 -11.37 17.10
N LYS A 192 -12.69 -12.44 16.74
CA LYS A 192 -13.05 -13.82 17.08
C LYS A 192 -13.09 -14.03 18.60
N ASN A 193 -12.07 -13.56 19.32
CA ASN A 193 -12.00 -13.74 20.78
C ASN A 193 -13.06 -12.94 21.53
N ILE A 194 -13.52 -11.80 21.00
CA ILE A 194 -14.60 -10.99 21.58
C ILE A 194 -15.96 -11.61 21.28
N THR A 195 -16.17 -12.08 20.05
CA THR A 195 -17.51 -12.47 19.56
C THR A 195 -17.80 -13.97 19.67
N GLY A 196 -16.76 -14.80 19.73
CA GLY A 196 -16.85 -16.25 19.62
C GLY A 196 -17.16 -16.75 18.20
N LEU A 197 -17.26 -15.86 17.22
CA LEU A 197 -17.55 -16.18 15.81
C LEU A 197 -16.26 -16.10 14.98
N ASP A 198 -16.13 -16.93 13.96
CA ASP A 198 -15.09 -16.75 12.98
C ASP A 198 -15.26 -15.40 12.25
N PHE A 199 -14.14 -14.76 11.91
CA PHE A 199 -14.13 -13.42 11.34
C PHE A 199 -15.01 -13.26 10.11
N ALA A 200 -14.95 -14.22 9.16
CA ALA A 200 -15.78 -14.16 7.95
C ALA A 200 -17.29 -14.28 8.26
N GLU A 201 -17.66 -15.08 9.26
CA GLU A 201 -19.04 -15.22 9.72
C GLU A 201 -19.53 -13.91 10.35
N TYR A 202 -18.71 -13.28 11.20
CA TYR A 202 -19.03 -11.97 11.77
C TYR A 202 -19.21 -10.91 10.68
N CYS A 203 -18.30 -10.85 9.71
CA CYS A 203 -18.36 -9.92 8.59
C CYS A 203 -19.58 -10.16 7.68
N LYS A 204 -20.00 -11.42 7.49
CA LYS A 204 -21.20 -11.74 6.71
C LYS A 204 -22.45 -11.05 7.27
N SER A 205 -22.58 -10.98 8.61
CA SER A 205 -23.68 -10.25 9.24
C SER A 205 -23.62 -8.75 8.94
N LEU A 206 -22.41 -8.16 8.93
CA LEU A 206 -22.20 -6.76 8.58
C LEU A 206 -22.57 -6.49 7.11
N PHE A 207 -22.10 -7.32 6.17
CA PHE A 207 -22.41 -7.16 4.75
C PHE A 207 -23.90 -7.31 4.44
N THR A 208 -24.58 -8.26 5.13
CA THR A 208 -26.03 -8.41 5.02
C THR A 208 -26.76 -7.13 5.48
N HIS A 209 -26.31 -6.55 6.59
CA HIS A 209 -26.86 -5.31 7.13
C HIS A 209 -26.61 -4.09 6.22
N LEU A 210 -25.45 -4.07 5.53
CA LEU A 210 -25.11 -3.05 4.54
C LEU A 210 -25.72 -3.30 3.15
N ASN A 211 -26.49 -4.37 2.96
CA ASN A 211 -27.06 -4.76 1.65
C ASN A 211 -26.02 -5.12 0.58
N MET A 212 -24.82 -5.59 1.00
CA MET A 212 -23.71 -6.00 0.14
C MET A 212 -23.64 -7.52 0.01
N GLN A 213 -24.62 -8.12 -0.67
CA GLN A 213 -24.84 -9.58 -0.68
C GLN A 213 -23.84 -10.36 -1.54
N ASP A 214 -23.16 -9.68 -2.46
CA ASP A 214 -22.13 -10.24 -3.34
C ASP A 214 -20.70 -10.02 -2.80
N THR A 215 -20.59 -9.71 -1.50
CA THR A 215 -19.33 -9.39 -0.82
C THR A 215 -19.06 -10.42 0.28
N SER A 216 -17.85 -11.03 0.24
CA SER A 216 -17.43 -12.03 1.25
C SER A 216 -15.92 -12.13 1.36
N PHE A 217 -15.41 -12.39 2.57
CA PHE A 217 -14.04 -12.79 2.77
C PHE A 217 -13.82 -14.25 2.35
N LEU A 218 -12.73 -14.51 1.64
CA LEU A 218 -12.27 -15.85 1.32
C LEU A 218 -11.37 -16.34 2.46
N THR A 219 -11.82 -17.36 3.19
CA THR A 219 -11.07 -17.97 4.30
C THR A 219 -10.62 -19.40 3.99
N ASN A 220 -11.11 -19.95 2.89
CA ASN A 220 -10.70 -21.24 2.36
C ASN A 220 -10.56 -21.13 0.83
N TYR A 221 -9.36 -21.35 0.31
CA TYR A 221 -9.08 -21.18 -1.13
C TYR A 221 -9.84 -22.15 -2.04
N MET A 222 -10.32 -23.27 -1.50
CA MET A 222 -11.15 -24.26 -2.20
C MET A 222 -12.61 -23.84 -2.31
N GLU A 223 -13.02 -22.78 -1.60
CA GLU A 223 -14.41 -22.29 -1.64
C GLU A 223 -14.74 -21.76 -3.03
N VAL A 224 -15.90 -22.15 -3.53
CA VAL A 224 -16.41 -21.69 -4.82
C VAL A 224 -17.06 -20.32 -4.64
N ILE A 225 -16.39 -19.28 -5.15
CA ILE A 225 -16.95 -17.94 -5.26
C ILE A 225 -17.62 -17.80 -6.63
N PRO A 226 -18.96 -17.66 -6.69
CA PRO A 226 -19.66 -17.47 -7.97
C PRO A 226 -19.13 -16.25 -8.72
N HIS A 227 -18.98 -16.38 -10.04
CA HIS A 227 -18.50 -15.29 -10.92
C HIS A 227 -17.13 -14.68 -10.55
N LYS A 228 -16.29 -15.44 -9.87
CA LYS A 228 -14.93 -15.00 -9.50
C LYS A 228 -14.10 -14.72 -10.74
N ALA A 229 -13.57 -13.51 -10.85
CA ALA A 229 -12.55 -13.19 -11.83
C ALA A 229 -11.26 -13.97 -11.51
N ARG A 230 -10.57 -14.51 -12.53
CA ARG A 230 -9.26 -15.12 -12.36
C ARG A 230 -8.16 -14.07 -12.51
N PRO A 231 -7.12 -14.09 -11.67
CA PRO A 231 -6.05 -13.10 -11.70
C PRO A 231 -5.01 -13.45 -12.76
N TYR A 232 -4.61 -12.49 -13.59
CA TYR A 232 -3.65 -12.71 -14.68
C TYR A 232 -2.51 -11.69 -14.64
N GLY A 233 -1.27 -12.22 -14.81
CA GLY A 233 -0.09 -11.43 -15.07
C GLY A 233 0.47 -11.68 -16.47
N ASN A 234 1.17 -10.70 -17.04
CA ASN A 234 1.81 -10.85 -18.36
C ASN A 234 3.34 -10.98 -18.20
N TRP A 235 3.82 -12.22 -18.24
CA TRP A 235 5.25 -12.57 -18.21
C TRP A 235 5.57 -13.42 -19.45
N SER A 236 5.82 -12.81 -20.58
CA SER A 236 5.95 -13.49 -21.88
C SER A 236 4.64 -14.19 -22.28
N GLY A 237 3.54 -13.46 -22.26
CA GLY A 237 2.16 -13.91 -22.46
C GLY A 237 1.36 -13.97 -21.15
N TRP A 238 0.05 -13.98 -21.28
CA TRP A 238 -0.85 -14.05 -20.14
C TRP A 238 -0.74 -15.38 -19.41
N LYS A 239 -0.62 -15.32 -18.09
CA LYS A 239 -0.59 -16.48 -17.19
C LYS A 239 -1.49 -16.19 -16.00
N GLU A 240 -2.22 -17.21 -15.57
CA GLU A 240 -2.96 -17.12 -14.31
C GLU A 240 -1.97 -17.04 -13.14
N TYR A 241 -2.22 -16.13 -12.22
CA TYR A 241 -1.42 -15.99 -11.02
C TYR A 241 -1.95 -16.95 -9.94
N PRO A 242 -1.12 -17.81 -9.36
CA PRO A 242 -1.56 -18.71 -8.30
C PRO A 242 -1.91 -17.89 -7.03
N ALA A 243 -3.15 -17.98 -6.60
CA ALA A 243 -3.62 -17.34 -5.36
C ALA A 243 -4.17 -18.43 -4.43
N ILE A 244 -3.26 -19.13 -3.73
CA ILE A 244 -3.59 -20.27 -2.86
C ILE A 244 -3.52 -19.92 -1.36
N THR A 245 -3.33 -18.65 -1.01
CA THR A 245 -3.31 -18.20 0.37
C THR A 245 -4.73 -18.02 0.93
N GLU A 246 -4.89 -18.36 2.21
CA GLU A 246 -6.12 -18.15 2.99
C GLU A 246 -5.99 -17.00 3.99
N ILE A 247 -4.93 -16.19 3.87
CA ILE A 247 -4.77 -15.00 4.71
C ILE A 247 -5.89 -14.00 4.40
N HIS A 248 -6.56 -13.55 5.46
CA HIS A 248 -7.71 -12.66 5.35
C HIS A 248 -7.75 -11.63 6.48
N GLY A 249 -8.62 -10.61 6.31
CA GLY A 249 -8.75 -9.47 7.23
C GLY A 249 -7.93 -8.27 6.79
N ASP A 250 -6.68 -8.50 6.37
CA ASP A 250 -5.84 -7.50 5.71
C ASP A 250 -6.16 -7.37 4.21
N GLY A 251 -6.81 -8.39 3.64
CA GLY A 251 -7.20 -8.56 2.24
C GLY A 251 -8.18 -9.71 2.07
N ALA A 252 -8.14 -10.37 0.92
CA ALA A 252 -8.95 -11.54 0.54
C ALA A 252 -10.48 -11.30 0.53
N LEU A 253 -10.93 -10.06 0.33
CA LEU A 253 -12.33 -9.72 0.15
C LEU A 253 -12.70 -9.76 -1.33
N PHE A 254 -13.66 -10.61 -1.68
CA PHE A 254 -14.25 -10.66 -3.02
C PHE A 254 -15.57 -9.93 -3.05
N THR A 255 -15.77 -9.10 -4.07
CA THR A 255 -16.93 -8.23 -4.19
C THR A 255 -17.23 -7.86 -5.63
N THR A 256 -18.44 -7.36 -5.90
CA THR A 256 -18.84 -6.80 -7.19
C THR A 256 -18.69 -5.28 -7.21
N LEU A 257 -18.60 -4.69 -8.41
CA LEU A 257 -18.65 -3.23 -8.56
C LEU A 257 -19.96 -2.66 -7.99
N LYS A 258 -21.07 -3.35 -8.20
CA LYS A 258 -22.40 -2.95 -7.69
C LYS A 258 -22.39 -2.77 -6.16
N ASP A 259 -21.84 -3.74 -5.42
CA ASP A 259 -21.77 -3.65 -3.95
C ASP A 259 -20.85 -2.52 -3.50
N GLN A 260 -19.73 -2.30 -4.22
CA GLN A 260 -18.81 -1.23 -3.88
C GLN A 260 -19.38 0.16 -4.20
N LEU A 261 -20.08 0.34 -5.31
CA LEU A 261 -20.78 1.60 -5.59
C LEU A 261 -21.91 1.85 -4.58
N HIS A 262 -22.59 0.79 -4.12
CA HIS A 262 -23.56 0.92 -3.03
C HIS A 262 -22.89 1.37 -1.73
N TRP A 263 -21.72 0.83 -1.38
CA TRP A 263 -20.91 1.28 -0.24
C TRP A 263 -20.51 2.75 -0.36
N GLU A 264 -20.04 3.19 -1.54
CA GLU A 264 -19.70 4.59 -1.78
C GLU A 264 -20.92 5.53 -1.62
N ARG A 265 -22.10 5.08 -2.04
CA ARG A 265 -23.34 5.81 -1.79
C ARG A 265 -23.65 5.93 -0.29
N ILE A 266 -23.51 4.84 0.47
CA ILE A 266 -23.72 4.85 1.93
C ILE A 266 -22.79 5.87 2.60
N ILE A 267 -21.53 5.96 2.17
CA ILE A 267 -20.55 6.94 2.69
C ILE A 267 -21.02 8.38 2.41
N GLN A 268 -21.59 8.65 1.25
CA GLN A 268 -22.04 9.98 0.83
C GLN A 268 -23.40 10.37 1.42
N LEU A 269 -24.27 9.38 1.75
CA LEU A 269 -25.62 9.63 2.24
C LEU A 269 -25.64 10.54 3.47
N LYS A 270 -26.37 11.64 3.36
CA LYS A 270 -26.58 12.61 4.45
C LYS A 270 -27.78 12.28 5.33
N GLN A 271 -28.62 11.31 4.97
CA GLN A 271 -29.88 10.98 5.65
C GLN A 271 -30.06 9.49 5.93
N GLU A 272 -30.79 9.24 7.03
CA GLU A 272 -31.42 8.00 7.49
C GLU A 272 -30.55 7.00 8.25
N ASP A 273 -31.08 6.60 9.41
CA ASP A 273 -30.49 5.73 10.42
C ASP A 273 -29.24 6.30 11.12
N TYR A 274 -29.47 7.12 12.14
CA TYR A 274 -28.45 7.86 12.88
C TYR A 274 -27.29 6.97 13.39
N LEU A 275 -27.56 5.75 13.82
CA LEU A 275 -26.54 4.82 14.32
C LEU A 275 -25.64 4.30 13.19
N LYS A 276 -26.21 3.87 12.07
CA LYS A 276 -25.42 3.45 10.90
C LYS A 276 -24.58 4.58 10.34
N ARG A 277 -25.15 5.77 10.28
CA ARG A 277 -24.48 6.97 9.77
C ARG A 277 -23.27 7.35 10.62
N GLN A 278 -23.41 7.33 11.95
CA GLN A 278 -22.30 7.68 12.84
C GLN A 278 -21.12 6.72 12.69
N LEU A 279 -21.40 5.41 12.65
CA LEU A 279 -20.40 4.37 12.46
C LEU A 279 -19.65 4.54 11.13
N VAL A 280 -20.41 4.66 10.02
CA VAL A 280 -19.83 4.82 8.69
C VAL A 280 -19.08 6.15 8.60
N TYR A 281 -19.66 7.25 9.07
CA TYR A 281 -18.98 8.55 9.09
C TYR A 281 -17.67 8.50 9.87
N SER A 282 -17.67 7.95 11.08
CA SER A 282 -16.48 7.81 11.90
C SER A 282 -15.39 6.97 11.22
N SER A 283 -15.79 5.93 10.48
CA SER A 283 -14.86 5.06 9.75
C SER A 283 -14.12 5.78 8.62
N GLN A 284 -14.63 6.91 8.14
CA GLN A 284 -14.05 7.71 7.06
C GLN A 284 -13.27 8.94 7.56
N GLN A 285 -13.06 9.06 8.87
CA GLN A 285 -12.32 10.16 9.48
C GLN A 285 -10.95 9.71 9.98
N PRO A 286 -9.97 10.61 10.09
CA PRO A 286 -8.74 10.34 10.82
C PRO A 286 -9.04 9.93 12.27
N LEU A 287 -8.21 9.05 12.82
CA LEU A 287 -8.36 8.63 14.20
C LEU A 287 -8.11 9.81 15.16
N GLN A 288 -9.09 10.13 15.98
CA GLN A 288 -8.97 11.22 16.96
C GLN A 288 -7.81 10.94 17.95
N ASN A 289 -7.05 11.97 18.26
CA ASN A 289 -5.89 11.89 19.16
C ASN A 289 -4.74 10.99 18.68
N SER A 290 -4.76 10.54 17.43
CA SER A 290 -3.61 9.87 16.81
C SER A 290 -2.59 10.90 16.33
N ARG A 291 -1.30 10.57 16.44
CA ARG A 291 -0.23 11.31 15.77
C ARG A 291 -0.13 10.98 14.28
N ILE A 292 -0.86 9.97 13.85
CA ILE A 292 -0.89 9.49 12.47
C ILE A 292 -2.10 10.13 11.80
N GLU A 293 -1.85 11.13 10.98
CA GLU A 293 -2.90 11.90 10.31
C GLU A 293 -3.23 11.37 8.92
N ASN A 294 -2.31 10.63 8.30
CA ASN A 294 -2.43 10.15 6.92
C ASN A 294 -3.07 8.77 6.78
N TYR A 295 -3.45 8.11 7.89
CA TYR A 295 -4.10 6.80 7.88
C TYR A 295 -5.09 6.66 9.03
N GLY A 296 -6.27 6.12 8.75
CA GLY A 296 -7.33 5.89 9.74
C GLY A 296 -7.81 4.44 9.75
N TYR A 297 -9.09 4.23 9.64
CA TYR A 297 -9.76 2.94 9.73
C TYR A 297 -9.72 2.16 8.39
N GLY A 298 -8.52 1.82 7.93
CA GLY A 298 -8.33 1.16 6.63
C GLY A 298 -8.46 2.11 5.44
N VAL A 299 -8.28 3.40 5.67
CA VAL A 299 -8.37 4.47 4.67
C VAL A 299 -7.15 5.39 4.80
N MET A 300 -6.59 5.80 3.68
CA MET A 300 -5.51 6.78 3.59
C MET A 300 -6.10 8.18 3.35
N PHE A 301 -5.46 9.19 3.92
CA PHE A 301 -5.77 10.60 3.73
C PHE A 301 -4.62 11.29 3.00
N GLY A 302 -4.93 12.21 2.12
CA GLY A 302 -3.93 12.97 1.37
C GLY A 302 -4.56 13.99 0.46
N GLU A 303 -3.77 14.57 -0.43
CA GLU A 303 -4.21 15.57 -1.39
C GLU A 303 -3.92 15.12 -2.82
N TYR A 304 -4.77 15.49 -3.74
CA TYR A 304 -4.53 15.38 -5.17
C TYR A 304 -4.87 16.72 -5.84
N LYS A 305 -3.86 17.36 -6.44
CA LYS A 305 -4.00 18.68 -7.08
C LYS A 305 -4.66 19.73 -6.16
N ASN A 306 -4.21 19.79 -4.91
CA ASN A 306 -4.70 20.67 -3.85
C ASN A 306 -6.17 20.44 -3.44
N ILE A 307 -6.67 19.24 -3.66
CA ILE A 307 -8.00 18.81 -3.22
C ILE A 307 -7.81 17.65 -2.26
N ASP A 308 -8.43 17.71 -1.10
CA ASP A 308 -8.42 16.65 -0.12
C ASP A 308 -9.01 15.37 -0.72
N MET A 309 -8.30 14.26 -0.54
CA MET A 309 -8.76 12.95 -0.98
C MET A 309 -8.64 11.92 0.14
N THR A 310 -9.55 10.96 0.13
CA THR A 310 -9.40 9.72 0.87
C THR A 310 -9.30 8.57 -0.12
N TYR A 311 -8.45 7.60 0.15
CA TYR A 311 -8.24 6.50 -0.79
C TYR A 311 -7.67 5.27 -0.10
N HIS A 312 -7.75 4.16 -0.77
CA HIS A 312 -6.89 3.02 -0.50
C HIS A 312 -6.62 2.25 -1.80
N ASP A 313 -5.38 1.78 -1.94
CA ASP A 313 -4.99 0.88 -3.01
C ASP A 313 -4.93 -0.56 -2.51
N GLY A 314 -5.31 -1.48 -3.38
CA GLY A 314 -5.23 -2.90 -3.12
C GLY A 314 -4.47 -3.63 -4.20
N ASN A 315 -3.47 -4.42 -3.80
CA ASN A 315 -2.72 -5.28 -4.70
C ASN A 315 -2.52 -6.64 -4.08
N THR A 316 -2.93 -7.69 -4.75
CA THR A 316 -2.65 -9.06 -4.34
C THR A 316 -2.64 -10.00 -5.54
N GLY A 317 -1.53 -10.74 -5.70
CA GLY A 317 -1.35 -11.51 -6.92
C GLY A 317 -1.39 -10.61 -8.15
N ALA A 318 -2.39 -10.82 -9.00
CA ALA A 318 -2.62 -10.00 -10.18
C ALA A 318 -3.92 -9.18 -10.09
N TYR A 319 -4.56 -9.11 -8.92
CA TYR A 319 -5.66 -8.18 -8.69
C TYR A 319 -5.13 -6.81 -8.27
N ASN A 320 -5.70 -5.76 -8.85
CA ASN A 320 -5.48 -4.38 -8.48
C ASN A 320 -6.83 -3.70 -8.24
N ALA A 321 -6.93 -2.92 -7.18
CA ALA A 321 -8.12 -2.13 -6.90
C ALA A 321 -7.75 -0.78 -6.31
N THR A 322 -8.49 0.26 -6.66
CA THR A 322 -8.36 1.59 -6.07
C THR A 322 -9.75 2.13 -5.78
N PHE A 323 -9.92 2.61 -4.55
CA PHE A 323 -11.09 3.36 -4.12
C PHE A 323 -10.59 4.78 -3.79
N LEU A 324 -11.02 5.73 -4.60
CA LEU A 324 -10.60 7.13 -4.54
C LEU A 324 -11.81 8.00 -4.29
N ARG A 325 -11.76 8.85 -3.28
CA ARG A 325 -12.85 9.74 -2.88
C ARG A 325 -12.36 11.18 -2.76
N PHE A 326 -13.19 12.11 -3.15
CA PHE A 326 -13.04 13.54 -2.93
C PHE A 326 -14.24 14.02 -2.11
N PRO A 327 -14.13 14.01 -0.75
CA PRO A 327 -15.27 14.24 0.13
C PRO A 327 -15.96 15.59 -0.10
N ASP A 328 -15.19 16.67 -0.30
CA ASP A 328 -15.73 18.01 -0.53
C ASP A 328 -16.46 18.15 -1.86
N HIS A 329 -16.22 17.20 -2.78
CA HIS A 329 -16.86 17.14 -4.08
C HIS A 329 -17.95 16.07 -4.17
N ASN A 330 -18.26 15.35 -3.08
CA ASN A 330 -19.14 14.19 -3.08
C ASN A 330 -18.85 13.24 -4.26
N LEU A 331 -17.57 12.99 -4.55
CA LEU A 331 -17.14 12.15 -5.68
C LEU A 331 -16.40 10.93 -5.16
N ALA A 332 -16.79 9.75 -5.65
CA ALA A 332 -16.06 8.50 -5.44
C ALA A 332 -15.85 7.78 -6.77
N ILE A 333 -14.66 7.23 -6.96
CA ILE A 333 -14.26 6.47 -8.14
C ILE A 333 -13.71 5.13 -7.67
N VAL A 334 -14.31 4.06 -8.16
CA VAL A 334 -13.91 2.67 -7.86
C VAL A 334 -13.38 2.03 -9.13
N VAL A 335 -12.17 1.51 -9.08
CA VAL A 335 -11.55 0.72 -10.15
C VAL A 335 -11.09 -0.60 -9.59
N MET A 336 -11.55 -1.71 -10.17
CA MET A 336 -11.16 -3.07 -9.80
C MET A 336 -10.73 -3.84 -11.02
N SER A 337 -9.62 -4.57 -10.96
CA SER A 337 -9.05 -5.30 -12.10
C SER A 337 -8.48 -6.66 -11.68
N ASN A 338 -8.56 -7.63 -12.58
CA ASN A 338 -7.88 -8.92 -12.49
C ASN A 338 -6.61 -8.99 -13.36
N ASN A 339 -6.05 -7.84 -13.72
CA ASN A 339 -4.89 -7.66 -14.58
C ASN A 339 -3.79 -6.91 -13.82
N SER A 340 -2.65 -7.55 -13.61
CA SER A 340 -1.51 -6.97 -12.87
C SER A 340 -0.94 -5.69 -13.49
N ASN A 341 -1.20 -5.45 -14.77
CA ASN A 341 -0.64 -4.31 -15.51
C ASN A 341 -1.56 -3.07 -15.51
N VAL A 342 -2.76 -3.18 -14.95
CA VAL A 342 -3.70 -2.04 -14.89
C VAL A 342 -3.34 -1.13 -13.71
N PRO A 343 -2.91 0.12 -13.96
CA PRO A 343 -2.54 1.06 -12.90
C PRO A 343 -3.79 1.76 -12.34
N THR A 344 -4.57 1.06 -11.50
CA THR A 344 -5.91 1.47 -11.06
C THR A 344 -5.93 2.85 -10.40
N ASN A 345 -4.90 3.19 -9.59
CA ASN A 345 -4.80 4.51 -8.93
C ASN A 345 -4.58 5.64 -9.95
N TYR A 346 -3.67 5.43 -10.90
CA TYR A 346 -3.42 6.41 -11.94
C TYR A 346 -4.66 6.64 -12.81
N MET A 347 -5.37 5.55 -13.19
CA MET A 347 -6.63 5.63 -13.94
C MET A 347 -7.71 6.38 -13.17
N ALA A 348 -7.89 6.08 -11.87
CA ALA A 348 -8.87 6.76 -11.04
C ALA A 348 -8.60 8.27 -10.95
N LYS A 349 -7.33 8.66 -10.83
CA LYS A 349 -6.92 10.07 -10.84
C LYS A 349 -7.16 10.76 -12.18
N GLN A 350 -6.86 10.08 -13.31
CA GLN A 350 -7.18 10.62 -14.63
C GLN A 350 -8.71 10.83 -14.82
N VAL A 351 -9.52 9.89 -14.33
CA VAL A 351 -10.99 10.02 -14.36
C VAL A 351 -11.45 11.18 -13.48
N ALA A 352 -10.84 11.37 -12.30
CA ALA A 352 -11.13 12.53 -11.45
C ALA A 352 -10.80 13.86 -12.16
N ASP A 353 -9.68 13.91 -12.89
CA ASP A 353 -9.30 15.09 -13.70
C ASP A 353 -10.41 15.50 -14.68
N GLU A 354 -10.99 14.52 -15.36
CA GLU A 354 -12.06 14.78 -16.34
C GLU A 354 -13.37 15.23 -15.67
N ILE A 355 -13.74 14.60 -14.53
CA ILE A 355 -15.00 14.92 -13.85
C ILE A 355 -14.94 16.26 -13.13
N LEU A 356 -13.82 16.55 -12.46
CA LEU A 356 -13.62 17.76 -11.68
C LEU A 356 -12.98 18.89 -12.51
N ASN A 357 -12.69 18.64 -13.79
CA ASN A 357 -12.02 19.59 -14.69
C ASN A 357 -10.70 20.13 -14.09
N LEU A 358 -9.88 19.20 -13.53
CA LEU A 358 -8.64 19.56 -12.86
C LEU A 358 -7.53 19.78 -13.88
N LYS A 359 -6.93 20.97 -13.80
CA LYS A 359 -5.76 21.29 -14.63
C LYS A 359 -4.51 20.64 -14.08
N ALA A 360 -3.54 20.34 -14.96
CA ALA A 360 -2.21 19.95 -14.52
C ALA A 360 -1.63 21.04 -13.62
N ILE A 361 -1.24 20.67 -12.39
CA ILE A 361 -0.44 21.56 -11.56
C ILE A 361 0.94 21.60 -12.21
N LYS A 362 1.38 22.80 -12.60
CA LYS A 362 2.81 22.99 -12.92
C LYS A 362 3.55 22.78 -11.60
N SER A 363 4.35 21.74 -11.52
CA SER A 363 5.24 21.56 -10.36
C SER A 363 6.11 22.81 -10.25
N GLU A 364 5.94 23.55 -9.18
CA GLU A 364 6.90 24.58 -8.79
C GLU A 364 8.15 23.84 -8.31
N TYR A 365 9.09 23.65 -9.22
CA TYR A 365 10.46 23.31 -8.83
C TYR A 365 11.00 24.49 -8.01
N PRO A 366 11.92 24.27 -7.06
CA PRO A 366 12.44 25.33 -6.24
C PRO A 366 12.85 26.50 -7.12
N ALA A 367 12.22 27.66 -6.87
CA ALA A 367 12.25 28.84 -7.72
C ALA A 367 13.63 29.52 -7.81
N ASN A 368 14.70 28.85 -7.40
CA ASN A 368 16.05 29.39 -7.48
C ASN A 368 17.03 28.46 -8.20
N PRO A 369 16.82 28.17 -9.51
CA PRO A 369 17.85 27.55 -10.32
C PRO A 369 19.04 28.52 -10.56
N ASP A 370 18.94 29.77 -10.12
CA ASP A 370 19.92 30.83 -10.39
C ASP A 370 21.13 30.85 -9.44
N LYS A 371 21.16 30.01 -8.40
CA LYS A 371 22.45 29.63 -7.83
C LYS A 371 23.14 28.67 -8.83
N ILE A 372 23.63 29.27 -9.90
CA ILE A 372 24.42 28.58 -10.93
C ILE A 372 25.69 28.12 -10.25
N TYR A 373 25.75 26.87 -9.89
CA TYR A 373 26.99 26.22 -9.48
C TYR A 373 27.74 25.80 -10.75
N ASN A 374 28.35 26.79 -11.41
CA ASN A 374 29.08 26.61 -12.69
C ASN A 374 30.36 25.78 -12.56
N ASN A 375 30.72 25.28 -11.36
CA ASN A 375 32.04 24.68 -11.11
C ASN A 375 32.01 23.39 -10.30
N ILE A 376 30.86 22.67 -10.17
CA ILE A 376 30.91 21.38 -9.49
C ILE A 376 31.50 20.37 -10.45
N LYS A 377 32.62 19.79 -10.04
CA LYS A 377 33.15 18.64 -10.75
C LYS A 377 32.11 17.51 -10.60
N GLU A 378 31.65 16.95 -11.71
CA GLU A 378 30.69 15.81 -11.69
C GLU A 378 31.18 14.64 -10.81
N THR A 379 32.50 14.58 -10.55
CA THR A 379 33.12 13.64 -9.61
C THR A 379 32.67 13.89 -8.16
N GLU A 380 32.27 15.10 -7.81
CA GLU A 380 31.86 15.46 -6.45
C GLU A 380 30.42 15.02 -6.15
N VAL A 381 29.58 14.82 -7.18
CA VAL A 381 28.19 14.29 -7.03
C VAL A 381 28.15 12.77 -6.99
N VAL A 382 29.22 12.08 -7.38
CA VAL A 382 29.29 10.62 -7.32
C VAL A 382 29.30 10.15 -5.87
N GLY A 383 28.52 9.11 -5.56
CA GLY A 383 28.47 8.55 -4.20
C GLY A 383 27.16 7.86 -3.90
N ASN A 384 27.03 7.40 -2.66
CA ASN A 384 25.80 6.85 -2.11
C ASN A 384 25.07 7.93 -1.31
N TYR A 385 23.73 7.91 -1.40
CA TYR A 385 22.84 8.86 -0.75
C TYR A 385 21.69 8.12 -0.08
N GLN A 386 21.26 8.59 1.08
CA GLN A 386 20.19 7.96 1.84
C GLN A 386 19.14 9.01 2.26
N ASN A 387 17.85 8.65 2.15
CA ASN A 387 16.75 9.45 2.70
C ASN A 387 16.42 9.04 4.14
N GLU A 388 15.49 9.75 4.76
CA GLU A 388 15.06 9.49 6.15
C GLU A 388 14.38 8.13 6.31
N GLU A 389 13.77 7.60 5.25
CA GLU A 389 13.14 6.28 5.24
C GLU A 389 14.15 5.14 5.04
N GLY A 390 15.44 5.48 4.88
CA GLY A 390 16.52 4.51 4.69
C GLY A 390 16.76 4.11 3.24
N THR A 391 16.01 4.61 2.27
CA THR A 391 16.25 4.30 0.84
C THR A 391 17.63 4.79 0.39
N ILE A 392 18.41 3.91 -0.24
CA ILE A 392 19.74 4.26 -0.74
C ILE A 392 19.72 4.35 -2.27
N ILE A 393 20.24 5.48 -2.75
CA ILE A 393 20.46 5.76 -4.18
C ILE A 393 21.95 6.00 -4.41
N LYS A 394 22.49 5.41 -5.46
CA LYS A 394 23.87 5.69 -5.91
C LYS A 394 23.83 6.60 -7.13
N ILE A 395 24.60 7.68 -7.08
CA ILE A 395 24.93 8.49 -8.25
C ILE A 395 26.30 8.01 -8.77
N LEU A 396 26.34 7.70 -10.05
CA LEU A 396 27.57 7.25 -10.71
C LEU A 396 27.77 8.00 -12.02
N LYS A 397 29.04 8.11 -12.43
CA LYS A 397 29.45 8.67 -13.72
C LYS A 397 29.85 7.54 -14.65
N LYS A 398 29.29 7.51 -15.86
CA LYS A 398 29.72 6.63 -16.95
C LYS A 398 29.88 7.48 -18.20
N ASN A 399 31.08 7.42 -18.77
CA ASN A 399 31.49 8.35 -19.82
C ASN A 399 31.18 9.79 -19.38
N ASP A 400 30.84 10.74 -20.02
CA ASP A 400 30.57 12.11 -19.51
C ASP A 400 29.13 12.35 -19.04
N SER A 401 28.46 11.33 -18.53
CA SER A 401 27.05 11.43 -18.07
C SER A 401 26.88 10.87 -16.66
N LEU A 402 25.97 11.50 -15.90
CA LEU A 402 25.56 11.03 -14.60
C LEU A 402 24.39 10.05 -14.71
N TYR A 403 24.37 9.08 -13.81
CA TYR A 403 23.30 8.08 -13.72
C TYR A 403 22.86 7.94 -12.27
N ARG A 404 21.57 7.81 -12.10
CA ARG A 404 20.96 7.38 -10.86
C ARG A 404 20.82 5.85 -10.89
N SER A 405 21.30 5.18 -9.86
CA SER A 405 21.22 3.74 -9.71
C SER A 405 20.56 3.37 -8.38
N ILE A 406 19.58 2.49 -8.42
CA ILE A 406 19.17 1.71 -7.26
C ILE A 406 19.88 0.37 -7.39
N TYR A 407 20.36 -0.14 -6.28
CA TYR A 407 21.10 -1.41 -6.25
C TYR A 407 20.38 -2.52 -7.03
N GLN A 408 21.13 -3.22 -7.91
CA GLN A 408 20.66 -4.28 -8.81
C GLN A 408 19.57 -3.90 -9.84
N ARG A 409 19.31 -2.61 -10.04
CA ARG A 409 18.51 -2.13 -11.18
C ARG A 409 19.39 -1.46 -12.22
N GLU A 410 18.95 -1.47 -13.47
CA GLU A 410 19.65 -0.74 -14.52
C GLU A 410 19.70 0.76 -14.18
N PRO A 411 20.90 1.36 -14.27
CA PRO A 411 21.06 2.78 -14.01
C PRO A 411 20.28 3.63 -15.02
N ILE A 412 19.62 4.66 -14.55
CA ILE A 412 18.88 5.61 -15.38
C ILE A 412 19.74 6.86 -15.55
N ALA A 413 19.93 7.28 -16.80
CA ALA A 413 20.67 8.49 -17.10
C ALA A 413 19.97 9.74 -16.57
N LEU A 414 20.76 10.68 -16.05
CA LEU A 414 20.32 11.99 -15.60
C LEU A 414 20.69 13.00 -16.68
N ILE A 415 19.69 13.66 -17.25
CA ILE A 415 19.85 14.66 -18.30
C ILE A 415 19.89 16.03 -17.64
N PRO A 416 20.99 16.81 -17.83
CA PRO A 416 21.10 18.13 -17.23
C PRO A 416 20.07 19.11 -17.83
N GLU A 417 19.52 19.97 -16.97
CA GLU A 417 18.65 21.08 -17.37
C GLU A 417 19.35 22.42 -17.12
N LYS A 418 19.22 22.98 -15.93
CA LYS A 418 19.83 24.25 -15.55
C LYS A 418 20.42 24.13 -14.14
N GLY A 419 21.65 24.56 -13.96
CA GLY A 419 22.32 24.55 -12.65
C GLY A 419 22.52 23.13 -12.12
N SER A 420 22.00 22.86 -10.91
CA SER A 420 22.07 21.54 -10.27
C SER A 420 20.87 20.63 -10.58
N LEU A 421 19.97 21.05 -11.48
CA LEU A 421 18.75 20.34 -11.83
C LEU A 421 18.96 19.39 -13.01
N TYR A 422 18.45 18.17 -12.85
CA TYR A 422 18.47 17.10 -13.85
C TYR A 422 17.05 16.50 -13.95
N HIS A 423 16.72 15.95 -15.12
CA HIS A 423 15.57 15.04 -15.24
C HIS A 423 16.02 13.62 -15.57
N TYR A 424 15.13 12.66 -15.33
CA TYR A 424 15.40 11.25 -15.63
C TYR A 424 15.15 10.98 -17.12
N ALA A 425 16.07 10.31 -17.80
CA ALA A 425 15.94 10.02 -19.23
C ALA A 425 14.67 9.25 -19.62
N ASN A 426 14.08 8.51 -18.69
CA ASN A 426 12.85 7.73 -18.91
C ASN A 426 11.59 8.43 -18.37
N ASN A 427 11.70 9.59 -17.74
CA ASN A 427 10.56 10.35 -17.22
C ASN A 427 10.96 11.83 -17.02
N ASN A 428 10.52 12.69 -17.91
CA ASN A 428 10.83 14.12 -17.87
C ASN A 428 10.18 14.87 -16.69
N ASP A 429 9.12 14.31 -16.09
CA ASP A 429 8.45 14.92 -14.94
C ASP A 429 9.14 14.58 -13.62
N LEU A 430 10.04 13.59 -13.63
CA LEU A 430 10.83 13.23 -12.48
C LEU A 430 12.14 14.02 -12.50
N LYS A 431 12.28 14.95 -11.57
CA LYS A 431 13.46 15.84 -11.47
C LYS A 431 14.32 15.47 -10.27
N LEU A 432 15.61 15.73 -10.38
CA LEU A 432 16.59 15.61 -9.31
C LEU A 432 17.39 16.91 -9.24
N ALA A 433 17.39 17.56 -8.08
CA ALA A 433 18.21 18.74 -7.83
C ALA A 433 19.27 18.46 -6.76
N PHE A 434 20.55 18.64 -7.08
CA PHE A 434 21.61 18.51 -6.08
C PHE A 434 21.59 19.68 -5.11
N ASP A 435 21.68 19.36 -3.82
CA ASP A 435 21.82 20.30 -2.73
C ASP A 435 23.31 20.59 -2.49
N ILE A 436 23.67 21.85 -2.70
CA ILE A 436 25.07 22.29 -2.70
C ILE A 436 25.20 23.44 -1.72
N LEU A 437 26.02 23.22 -0.70
CA LEU A 437 26.36 24.22 0.31
C LEU A 437 27.88 24.35 0.37
N ASP A 438 28.38 25.58 0.35
CA ASP A 438 29.85 25.89 0.41
C ASP A 438 30.69 25.12 -0.61
N ASN A 439 30.18 25.00 -1.83
CA ASN A 439 30.79 24.22 -2.93
C ASN A 439 30.92 22.71 -2.65
N GLN A 440 30.21 22.19 -1.67
CA GLN A 440 30.12 20.75 -1.39
C GLN A 440 28.73 20.22 -1.67
N VAL A 441 28.65 19.00 -2.21
CA VAL A 441 27.38 18.30 -2.44
C VAL A 441 26.99 17.56 -1.16
N ASN A 442 25.95 18.05 -0.48
CA ASN A 442 25.45 17.46 0.76
C ASN A 442 24.35 16.44 0.52
N GLY A 443 23.63 16.58 -0.60
CA GLY A 443 22.52 15.73 -0.93
C GLY A 443 21.90 16.03 -2.28
N PHE A 444 20.69 15.54 -2.48
CA PHE A 444 19.79 15.93 -3.56
C PHE A 444 18.33 15.72 -3.14
N THR A 445 17.44 16.41 -3.82
CA THR A 445 15.99 16.22 -3.67
C THR A 445 15.40 15.75 -4.98
N ILE A 446 14.52 14.74 -4.90
CA ILE A 446 13.72 14.24 -6.03
C ILE A 446 12.35 14.89 -5.98
N TYR A 447 11.92 15.42 -7.11
CA TYR A 447 10.62 16.05 -7.32
C TYR A 447 9.82 15.27 -8.35
N LEU A 448 8.57 14.98 -8.03
CA LEU A 448 7.57 14.43 -8.94
C LEU A 448 6.29 15.25 -8.78
N SER A 449 5.68 15.69 -9.86
CA SER A 449 4.55 16.61 -9.87
C SER A 449 3.32 16.21 -9.04
N SER A 450 3.26 14.93 -8.61
CA SER A 450 2.12 14.38 -7.87
C SER A 450 2.47 13.89 -6.46
N GLN A 451 3.70 14.13 -5.98
CA GLN A 451 4.18 13.59 -4.69
C GLN A 451 4.98 14.65 -3.93
N ALA A 452 5.01 14.52 -2.60
CA ALA A 452 5.92 15.32 -1.78
C ALA A 452 7.38 15.06 -2.19
N PRO A 453 8.25 16.10 -2.18
CA PRO A 453 9.66 15.94 -2.49
C PRO A 453 10.35 14.97 -1.52
N SER A 454 11.25 14.13 -2.06
CA SER A 454 12.06 13.20 -1.25
C SER A 454 13.52 13.64 -1.24
N THR A 455 14.05 13.93 -0.06
CA THR A 455 15.41 14.44 0.13
C THR A 455 16.37 13.34 0.55
N PHE A 456 17.53 13.29 -0.10
CA PHE A 456 18.60 12.32 0.11
C PHE A 456 19.86 13.04 0.58
N ARG A 457 20.49 12.56 1.65
CA ARG A 457 21.77 13.07 2.16
C ARG A 457 22.91 12.20 1.65
N LYS A 458 24.02 12.81 1.30
CA LYS A 458 25.23 12.11 0.84
C LYS A 458 25.85 11.34 2.00
N LEU A 459 26.09 10.04 1.80
CA LEU A 459 26.82 9.23 2.75
C LEU A 459 28.33 9.53 2.63
N PRO A 460 29.07 9.62 3.74
CA PRO A 460 30.53 9.81 3.70
C PRO A 460 31.21 8.67 2.94
N PHE A 461 32.31 9.01 2.27
CA PHE A 461 33.11 8.00 1.60
C PHE A 461 33.77 7.07 2.63
N PHE A 462 33.63 5.76 2.43
CA PHE A 462 34.21 4.74 3.29
C PHE A 462 35.00 3.74 2.46
N ASN A 463 36.30 3.61 2.74
CA ASN A 463 37.20 2.70 2.06
C ASN A 463 37.97 1.86 3.08
N PRO A 464 37.39 0.72 3.52
CA PRO A 464 37.99 -0.14 4.54
C PRO A 464 39.14 -0.99 3.97
N ASP A 465 39.93 -1.50 4.89
CA ASP A 465 40.98 -2.47 4.61
C ASP A 465 40.45 -3.92 4.53
N ASN A 466 41.32 -4.85 4.16
CA ASN A 466 41.00 -6.25 4.04
C ASN A 466 40.65 -6.89 5.41
N GLN A 467 41.17 -6.36 6.51
CA GLN A 467 40.87 -6.86 7.85
C GLN A 467 39.40 -6.56 8.24
N TYR A 468 38.92 -5.36 7.88
CA TYR A 468 37.53 -4.99 8.04
C TYR A 468 36.61 -5.95 7.28
N PHE A 469 36.89 -6.21 6.00
CA PHE A 469 36.06 -7.12 5.19
C PHE A 469 36.03 -8.55 5.73
N LYS A 470 37.17 -9.07 6.17
CA LYS A 470 37.24 -10.40 6.80
C LYS A 470 36.45 -10.48 8.10
N GLY A 471 36.45 -9.40 8.89
CA GLY A 471 35.73 -9.33 10.15
C GLY A 471 34.21 -9.42 10.00
N VAL A 472 33.67 -8.99 8.84
CA VAL A 472 32.22 -9.04 8.55
C VAL A 472 31.72 -10.45 8.25
N GLN A 473 32.58 -11.38 7.87
CA GLN A 473 32.20 -12.75 7.54
C GLN A 473 31.70 -13.52 8.76
N GLY A 474 30.77 -14.44 8.54
CA GLY A 474 30.26 -15.32 9.57
C GLY A 474 28.89 -15.90 9.27
N VAL A 475 28.43 -16.71 10.21
CA VAL A 475 27.09 -17.27 10.25
C VAL A 475 26.29 -16.56 11.34
N PHE A 476 25.08 -16.17 11.02
CA PHE A 476 24.22 -15.36 11.89
C PHE A 476 22.84 -16.01 11.99
N TYR A 477 22.25 -16.04 13.18
CA TYR A 477 20.97 -16.67 13.44
C TYR A 477 19.97 -15.73 14.10
N ASN A 478 18.73 -15.76 13.64
CA ASN A 478 17.61 -15.07 14.25
C ASN A 478 16.61 -16.10 14.83
N PRO A 479 16.36 -16.11 16.14
CA PRO A 479 15.45 -17.06 16.77
C PRO A 479 13.97 -16.78 16.52
N GLU A 480 13.58 -15.51 16.29
CA GLU A 480 12.17 -15.13 16.06
C GLU A 480 11.64 -15.66 14.72
N THR A 481 12.50 -15.76 13.73
CA THR A 481 12.17 -16.27 12.39
C THR A 481 12.83 -17.63 12.11
N GLU A 482 13.63 -18.17 13.03
CA GLU A 482 14.40 -19.42 12.86
C GLU A 482 15.21 -19.42 11.54
N THR A 483 15.82 -18.26 11.24
CA THR A 483 16.54 -18.05 9.98
C THR A 483 18.03 -17.94 10.21
N THR A 484 18.80 -18.68 9.41
CA THR A 484 20.27 -18.57 9.37
C THR A 484 20.71 -17.84 8.11
N ILE A 485 21.67 -16.93 8.27
CA ILE A 485 22.31 -16.19 7.18
C ILE A 485 23.82 -16.38 7.27
N GLU A 486 24.45 -16.75 6.17
CA GLU A 486 25.90 -16.80 6.05
C GLU A 486 26.39 -15.65 5.17
N ILE A 487 27.37 -14.89 5.65
CA ILE A 487 28.02 -13.79 4.92
C ILE A 487 29.46 -14.14 4.62
N GLN A 488 29.84 -14.08 3.35
CA GLN A 488 31.20 -14.32 2.87
C GLN A 488 31.68 -13.15 2.00
N TRP A 489 32.89 -12.69 2.24
CA TRP A 489 33.54 -11.68 1.40
C TRP A 489 34.02 -12.30 0.07
N LYS A 490 33.72 -11.64 -1.04
CA LYS A 490 34.07 -12.09 -2.39
C LYS A 490 35.08 -11.16 -3.09
N GLY A 491 35.66 -10.24 -2.35
CA GLY A 491 36.63 -9.24 -2.86
C GLY A 491 36.02 -7.86 -3.05
N SER A 492 36.86 -6.83 -2.98
CA SER A 492 36.45 -5.42 -3.02
C SER A 492 35.33 -5.13 -2.01
N ASP A 493 34.28 -4.42 -2.38
CA ASP A 493 33.11 -4.08 -1.59
C ASP A 493 31.98 -5.13 -1.68
N THR A 494 32.27 -6.33 -2.25
CA THR A 494 31.28 -7.33 -2.59
C THR A 494 31.29 -8.49 -1.58
N PHE A 495 30.09 -8.86 -1.16
CA PHE A 495 29.82 -10.03 -0.31
C PHE A 495 28.81 -10.96 -0.99
N SER A 496 28.86 -12.23 -0.63
CA SER A 496 27.73 -13.13 -0.81
C SER A 496 26.99 -13.29 0.52
N VAL A 497 25.67 -13.33 0.42
CA VAL A 497 24.77 -13.62 1.52
C VAL A 497 23.98 -14.86 1.15
N THR A 498 24.21 -15.95 1.87
CA THR A 498 23.51 -17.21 1.65
C THR A 498 22.41 -17.35 2.70
N LYS A 499 21.19 -17.55 2.24
CA LYS A 499 19.99 -17.77 3.04
C LYS A 499 19.20 -18.94 2.48
N ASN A 500 18.92 -19.95 3.30
CA ASN A 500 18.20 -21.17 2.88
C ASN A 500 18.76 -21.79 1.59
N GLY A 501 20.09 -21.91 1.50
CA GLY A 501 20.80 -22.48 0.35
C GLY A 501 20.80 -21.61 -0.92
N ARG A 502 20.23 -20.41 -0.86
CA ARG A 502 20.24 -19.45 -1.99
C ARG A 502 21.24 -18.35 -1.73
N GLU A 503 22.27 -18.28 -2.56
CA GLU A 503 23.28 -17.22 -2.52
C GLU A 503 22.79 -15.98 -3.27
N ARG A 504 23.02 -14.80 -2.69
CA ARG A 504 22.74 -13.50 -3.29
C ARG A 504 23.93 -12.58 -3.09
N LYS A 505 24.17 -11.70 -4.06
CA LYS A 505 25.20 -10.67 -3.95
C LYS A 505 24.73 -9.57 -3.01
N ALA A 506 25.62 -9.12 -2.11
CA ALA A 506 25.47 -7.90 -1.33
C ALA A 506 26.65 -6.96 -1.56
N GLN A 507 26.48 -5.68 -1.35
CA GLN A 507 27.52 -4.67 -1.53
C GLN A 507 27.62 -3.78 -0.30
N LEU A 508 28.85 -3.53 0.15
CA LEU A 508 29.13 -2.51 1.16
C LEU A 508 28.91 -1.13 0.56
N VAL A 509 28.00 -0.36 1.13
CA VAL A 509 27.66 0.99 0.63
C VAL A 509 28.10 2.10 1.57
N TYR A 510 28.29 1.76 2.83
CA TYR A 510 28.81 2.63 3.88
C TYR A 510 29.37 1.79 5.02
N LYS A 511 30.01 2.42 6.01
CA LYS A 511 30.54 1.73 7.20
C LYS A 511 29.41 0.90 7.85
N ASP A 512 29.68 -0.39 8.00
CA ASP A 512 28.79 -1.35 8.62
C ASP A 512 27.39 -1.49 7.99
N LEU A 513 27.24 -1.12 6.70
CA LEU A 513 25.98 -1.21 5.95
C LEU A 513 26.17 -1.92 4.62
N LEU A 514 25.57 -3.11 4.48
CA LEU A 514 25.49 -3.85 3.23
C LEU A 514 24.09 -3.69 2.62
N LEU A 515 24.02 -3.61 1.30
CA LEU A 515 22.79 -3.73 0.53
C LEU A 515 22.71 -5.07 -0.19
N MET A 516 21.59 -5.77 -0.04
CA MET A 516 21.23 -6.99 -0.75
C MET A 516 19.80 -6.85 -1.30
N ASN A 517 19.64 -6.55 -2.57
CA ASN A 517 18.34 -6.15 -3.14
C ASN A 517 17.75 -4.93 -2.37
N SER A 518 16.55 -5.10 -1.78
CA SER A 518 15.91 -4.12 -0.90
C SER A 518 16.30 -4.26 0.58
N TYR A 519 17.08 -5.29 0.94
CA TYR A 519 17.51 -5.50 2.32
C TYR A 519 18.71 -4.61 2.66
N GLN A 520 18.62 -3.93 3.78
CA GLN A 520 19.72 -3.26 4.44
C GLN A 520 20.20 -4.17 5.57
N ILE A 521 21.47 -4.54 5.54
CA ILE A 521 22.09 -5.39 6.55
C ILE A 521 23.07 -4.50 7.32
N ASN A 522 22.67 -4.10 8.51
CA ASN A 522 23.48 -3.28 9.42
C ASN A 522 24.32 -4.21 10.30
N ILE A 523 25.63 -4.07 10.24
CA ILE A 523 26.58 -4.86 11.01
C ILE A 523 26.67 -4.29 12.42
N LYS A 524 26.44 -5.14 13.42
CA LYS A 524 26.55 -4.77 14.83
C LYS A 524 27.92 -5.17 15.36
N ARG A 525 28.56 -4.25 16.07
CA ARG A 525 29.87 -4.47 16.69
C ARG A 525 29.81 -4.26 18.20
N ASN A 526 30.58 -5.06 18.92
CA ASN A 526 30.81 -4.86 20.35
C ASN A 526 31.80 -3.71 20.62
N ASP A 527 32.09 -3.42 21.88
CA ASP A 527 33.01 -2.36 22.31
C ASP A 527 34.45 -2.57 21.80
N ASN A 528 34.84 -3.78 21.47
CA ASN A 528 36.13 -4.13 20.87
C ASN A 528 36.13 -4.01 19.34
N ALA A 529 35.09 -3.45 18.74
CA ALA A 529 34.87 -3.35 17.30
C ALA A 529 34.74 -4.70 16.55
N GLU A 530 34.55 -5.80 17.26
CA GLU A 530 34.28 -7.11 16.68
C GLU A 530 32.82 -7.27 16.30
N VAL A 531 32.54 -7.95 15.20
CA VAL A 531 31.19 -8.21 14.73
C VAL A 531 30.50 -9.22 15.64
N GLU A 532 29.48 -8.80 16.36
CA GLU A 532 28.68 -9.62 17.27
C GLU A 532 27.33 -10.06 16.66
N GLY A 533 26.82 -9.32 15.66
CA GLY A 533 25.53 -9.62 15.05
C GLY A 533 25.22 -8.73 13.85
N LEU A 534 24.00 -8.85 13.38
CA LEU A 534 23.41 -8.05 12.31
C LEU A 534 22.05 -7.50 12.74
N SER A 535 21.64 -6.38 12.15
CA SER A 535 20.26 -5.92 12.13
C SER A 535 19.82 -5.82 10.69
N ILE A 536 18.70 -6.42 10.34
CA ILE A 536 18.17 -6.42 8.97
C ILE A 536 16.91 -5.58 8.90
N ASP A 537 16.91 -4.64 7.94
CA ASP A 537 15.78 -3.80 7.58
C ASP A 537 15.35 -4.09 6.14
N ASN A 538 14.06 -4.09 5.89
CA ASN A 538 13.49 -4.18 4.53
C ASN A 538 12.02 -3.75 4.55
N ASN A 539 11.61 -2.85 3.65
CA ASN A 539 10.23 -2.39 3.53
C ASN A 539 9.52 -2.18 4.87
N ARG A 540 8.80 -3.22 5.37
CA ARG A 540 7.92 -3.18 6.54
C ARG A 540 8.47 -3.96 7.73
N ILE A 541 9.75 -4.32 7.70
CA ILE A 541 10.46 -4.91 8.83
C ILE A 541 11.72 -4.10 9.10
N ARG A 542 11.96 -3.76 10.37
CA ARG A 542 13.12 -3.04 10.85
C ARG A 542 13.68 -3.73 12.09
N ASN A 543 14.98 -3.57 12.31
CA ASN A 543 15.67 -4.06 13.50
C ASN A 543 15.46 -5.56 13.75
N VAL A 544 15.45 -6.39 12.69
CA VAL A 544 15.43 -7.83 12.86
C VAL A 544 16.84 -8.30 13.20
N LEU A 545 17.07 -8.69 14.46
CA LEU A 545 18.38 -8.98 14.99
C LEU A 545 18.82 -10.41 14.69
N PHE A 546 20.07 -10.57 14.30
CA PHE A 546 20.73 -11.85 14.08
C PHE A 546 21.99 -11.88 14.91
N ASP A 547 22.13 -12.87 15.78
CA ASP A 547 23.32 -13.07 16.60
C ASP A 547 24.38 -13.85 15.81
N LYS A 548 25.65 -13.46 15.94
CA LYS A 548 26.74 -14.18 15.32
C LYS A 548 26.94 -15.53 16.00
N MET A 549 26.88 -16.59 15.22
CA MET A 549 27.17 -17.94 15.71
C MET A 549 28.68 -18.09 15.95
N LYS A 550 29.06 -18.76 17.02
CA LYS A 550 30.44 -19.03 17.39
C LYS A 550 31.08 -20.08 16.50
#